data_e5b15cebcb9187b28c76590caf6c52a5
#
_entry.id   e5b15cebcb9187b28c76590caf6c52a5
#
_cell.length_a   1.000
_cell.length_b   1.000
_cell.length_c   1.000
_cell.angle_alpha   90.00
_cell.angle_beta   90.00
_cell.angle_gamma   90.00
#
_symmetry.space_group_name_H-M   'P 1'
#
loop_
_entity.id
_entity.type
_entity.pdbx_description
1 polymer ?
#
loop_
_entity_poly.entity_id
_entity_poly.type
_entity_poly.pdbx_seq_one_letter_code
_entity_poly.pdbx_strand_id
1 'polypeptide(L)'
;MATPSEVVDRHRSAGEIDVPEAGGTVSWADIQRDQTGWLGNVMQWAYYTTLRRLEPFIKEADDSEFLKLWRDFQISDHLYYMFTAGGGPGEVHSYFSPFESPMDAFVAAQTLLNDFEARLRMAILTANEPFLFYTGVGREYYTGTMAWSLKGFIKALKEVNAKAIEFHVCNGDFESWAQNSLRDQKLASKLKEIRNSKENGEKLRETIVNFAKKRYTALIKQMQDATQLF
;
A
#
# COMPACT_ATOMS: atom_id res chain seq x y z
N MET A 1 -19.20 -2.92 -34.37
CA MET A 1 -18.88 -3.54 -33.08
C MET A 1 -19.12 -2.50 -32.00
N ALA A 2 -19.67 -2.90 -30.85
CA ALA A 2 -19.85 -2.01 -29.70
C ALA A 2 -18.75 -2.28 -28.68
N THR A 3 -18.29 -1.23 -27.98
CA THR A 3 -17.40 -1.38 -26.84
C THR A 3 -18.16 -1.94 -25.62
N PRO A 4 -17.49 -2.53 -24.64
CA PRO A 4 -18.14 -2.99 -23.41
C PRO A 4 -18.95 -1.88 -22.72
N SER A 5 -18.44 -0.66 -22.67
CA SER A 5 -19.17 0.49 -22.09
C SER A 5 -20.46 0.80 -22.85
N GLU A 6 -20.43 0.82 -24.18
CA GLU A 6 -21.64 1.03 -24.99
C GLU A 6 -22.68 -0.08 -24.81
N VAL A 7 -22.23 -1.31 -24.53
CA VAL A 7 -23.16 -2.41 -24.25
C VAL A 7 -23.83 -2.22 -22.89
N VAL A 8 -23.06 -1.86 -21.86
CA VAL A 8 -23.59 -1.58 -20.52
C VAL A 8 -24.58 -0.42 -20.53
N ASP A 9 -24.30 0.64 -21.30
CA ASP A 9 -25.19 1.81 -21.41
C ASP A 9 -26.50 1.51 -22.17
N ARG A 10 -26.45 0.59 -23.14
CA ARG A 10 -27.61 0.27 -24.01
C ARG A 10 -28.49 -0.87 -23.51
N HIS A 11 -27.94 -1.76 -22.71
CA HIS A 11 -28.62 -2.96 -22.26
C HIS A 11 -28.70 -3.02 -20.74
N ARG A 12 -29.87 -3.29 -20.21
CA ARG A 12 -30.05 -3.59 -18.80
C ARG A 12 -29.42 -4.94 -18.48
N SER A 13 -28.95 -5.11 -17.24
CA SER A 13 -28.51 -6.42 -16.75
C SER A 13 -29.59 -7.47 -16.99
N ALA A 14 -29.23 -8.59 -17.60
CA ALA A 14 -30.11 -9.72 -17.83
C ALA A 14 -30.25 -10.63 -16.62
N GLY A 15 -29.45 -10.42 -15.59
CA GLY A 15 -29.40 -11.21 -14.34
C GLY A 15 -28.03 -11.20 -13.71
N GLU A 16 -27.89 -11.91 -12.63
CA GLU A 16 -26.63 -12.17 -11.95
C GLU A 16 -26.11 -13.56 -12.37
N ILE A 17 -24.81 -13.65 -12.61
CA ILE A 17 -24.14 -14.94 -12.75
C ILE A 17 -23.67 -15.32 -11.36
N ASP A 18 -24.30 -16.34 -10.80
CA ASP A 18 -23.88 -16.90 -9.54
C ASP A 18 -22.52 -17.58 -9.74
N VAL A 19 -21.47 -17.01 -9.15
CA VAL A 19 -20.16 -17.68 -9.09
C VAL A 19 -20.33 -18.82 -8.10
N PRO A 20 -20.16 -20.11 -8.51
CA PRO A 20 -20.62 -21.24 -7.74
C PRO A 20 -20.25 -21.17 -6.27
N GLU A 21 -21.22 -21.44 -5.38
CA GLU A 21 -21.09 -21.47 -3.92
C GLU A 21 -19.95 -22.38 -3.42
N ALA A 22 -19.40 -23.24 -4.27
CA ALA A 22 -18.26 -24.13 -4.00
C ALA A 22 -16.89 -23.42 -4.03
N GLY A 23 -16.83 -22.13 -3.69
CA GLY A 23 -15.58 -21.39 -3.61
C GLY A 23 -14.97 -21.06 -4.97
N GLY A 24 -15.83 -20.96 -5.96
CA GLY A 24 -15.44 -20.91 -7.35
C GLY A 24 -14.98 -19.55 -7.82
N THR A 25 -13.71 -19.23 -7.64
CA THR A 25 -13.06 -18.30 -8.54
C THR A 25 -13.01 -18.92 -9.93
N VAL A 26 -13.64 -18.25 -10.91
CA VAL A 26 -13.52 -18.68 -12.31
C VAL A 26 -12.18 -18.21 -12.83
N SER A 27 -11.32 -19.14 -13.21
CA SER A 27 -10.01 -18.87 -13.78
C SER A 27 -9.73 -19.86 -14.92
N TRP A 28 -8.88 -19.42 -15.85
CA TRP A 28 -8.19 -20.35 -16.72
C TRP A 28 -7.33 -21.27 -15.86
N ALA A 29 -7.27 -22.54 -16.20
CA ALA A 29 -6.51 -23.54 -15.45
C ALA A 29 -5.63 -24.35 -16.40
N ASP A 30 -4.42 -24.69 -15.94
CA ASP A 30 -3.50 -25.55 -16.62
C ASP A 30 -3.88 -27.04 -16.42
N ILE A 31 -2.98 -27.97 -16.73
CA ILE A 31 -3.16 -29.42 -16.59
C ILE A 31 -3.67 -29.81 -15.20
N GLN A 32 -3.19 -29.13 -14.15
CA GLN A 32 -3.63 -29.33 -12.76
C GLN A 32 -5.08 -28.92 -12.51
N ARG A 33 -5.66 -28.12 -13.38
CA ARG A 33 -7.03 -27.56 -13.26
C ARG A 33 -7.31 -26.86 -11.94
N ASP A 34 -6.28 -26.20 -11.41
CA ASP A 34 -6.34 -25.42 -10.17
C ASP A 34 -5.49 -24.14 -10.27
N GLN A 35 -5.15 -23.51 -9.15
CA GLN A 35 -4.39 -22.27 -9.10
C GLN A 35 -2.88 -22.47 -9.02
N THR A 36 -2.37 -23.69 -9.08
CA THR A 36 -0.93 -23.98 -8.92
C THR A 36 -0.06 -23.33 -10.00
N GLY A 37 -0.60 -23.03 -11.17
CA GLY A 37 0.07 -22.25 -12.20
C GLY A 37 0.55 -20.86 -11.72
N TRP A 38 -0.14 -20.29 -10.72
CA TRP A 38 0.16 -18.94 -10.20
C TRP A 38 0.53 -18.92 -8.72
N LEU A 39 0.05 -19.88 -7.92
CA LEU A 39 0.21 -19.93 -6.46
C LEU A 39 0.62 -21.31 -5.95
N GLY A 40 1.37 -22.05 -6.76
CA GLY A 40 1.75 -23.45 -6.47
C GLY A 40 3.07 -23.63 -5.73
N ASN A 41 3.91 -22.60 -5.65
CA ASN A 41 5.23 -22.73 -5.04
C ASN A 41 5.63 -21.52 -4.18
N VAL A 42 6.73 -21.66 -3.43
CA VAL A 42 7.20 -20.65 -2.47
C VAL A 42 7.61 -19.34 -3.12
N MET A 43 8.11 -19.33 -4.36
CA MET A 43 8.51 -18.12 -5.08
C MET A 43 7.27 -17.29 -5.44
N GLN A 44 6.26 -17.95 -5.98
CA GLN A 44 4.97 -17.34 -6.31
C GLN A 44 4.30 -16.74 -5.07
N TRP A 45 4.26 -17.47 -3.96
CA TRP A 45 3.72 -16.98 -2.71
C TRP A 45 4.52 -15.82 -2.11
N ALA A 46 5.85 -15.86 -2.17
CA ALA A 46 6.71 -14.78 -1.70
C ALA A 46 6.45 -13.48 -2.47
N TYR A 47 6.38 -13.57 -3.79
CA TYR A 47 6.07 -12.44 -4.66
C TYR A 47 4.66 -11.89 -4.39
N TYR A 48 3.64 -12.75 -4.39
CA TYR A 48 2.25 -12.38 -4.17
C TYR A 48 2.02 -11.72 -2.81
N THR A 49 2.56 -12.29 -1.74
CA THR A 49 2.44 -11.72 -0.39
C THR A 49 3.14 -10.38 -0.27
N THR A 50 4.30 -10.21 -0.89
CA THR A 50 4.99 -8.90 -0.94
C THR A 50 4.12 -7.87 -1.65
N LEU A 51 3.58 -8.21 -2.81
CA LEU A 51 2.71 -7.35 -3.59
C LEU A 51 1.45 -6.91 -2.81
N ARG A 52 0.80 -7.86 -2.13
CA ARG A 52 -0.38 -7.59 -1.29
C ARG A 52 -0.06 -6.69 -0.10
N ARG A 53 1.09 -6.89 0.53
CA ARG A 53 1.56 -6.10 1.66
C ARG A 53 1.78 -4.62 1.30
N LEU A 54 2.04 -4.29 0.03
CA LEU A 54 2.26 -2.93 -0.43
C LEU A 54 0.96 -2.11 -0.58
N GLU A 55 -0.20 -2.74 -0.64
CA GLU A 55 -1.48 -2.07 -0.89
C GLU A 55 -1.76 -0.86 0.04
N PRO A 56 -1.62 -0.93 1.38
CA PRO A 56 -1.86 0.22 2.25
C PRO A 56 -0.92 1.39 1.96
N PHE A 57 0.35 1.12 1.64
CA PHE A 57 1.32 2.15 1.31
C PHE A 57 1.02 2.85 -0.02
N ILE A 58 0.52 2.10 -1.02
CA ILE A 58 0.03 2.66 -2.29
C ILE A 58 -1.15 3.60 -2.05
N LYS A 59 -2.10 3.20 -1.19
CA LYS A 59 -3.26 4.04 -0.84
C LYS A 59 -2.84 5.31 -0.12
N GLU A 60 -1.81 5.26 0.72
CA GLU A 60 -1.25 6.44 1.40
C GLU A 60 -0.43 7.32 0.47
N ALA A 61 0.25 6.74 -0.50
CA ALA A 61 1.01 7.49 -1.50
C ALA A 61 0.13 8.47 -2.28
N ASP A 62 -1.12 8.07 -2.59
CA ASP A 62 -2.08 8.87 -3.35
C ASP A 62 -1.43 9.47 -4.62
N ASP A 63 -0.70 8.60 -5.33
CA ASP A 63 0.13 8.93 -6.47
C ASP A 63 -0.18 7.98 -7.63
N SER A 64 -0.51 8.56 -8.79
CA SER A 64 -0.96 7.80 -9.97
C SER A 64 0.15 6.97 -10.59
N GLU A 65 1.42 7.38 -10.50
CA GLU A 65 2.55 6.62 -11.03
C GLU A 65 2.83 5.38 -10.18
N PHE A 66 2.89 5.53 -8.86
CA PHE A 66 3.00 4.37 -7.96
C PHE A 66 1.82 3.41 -8.11
N LEU A 67 0.60 3.93 -8.25
CA LEU A 67 -0.58 3.10 -8.46
C LEU A 67 -0.50 2.32 -9.78
N LYS A 68 -0.05 2.98 -10.86
CA LYS A 68 0.12 2.34 -12.17
C LYS A 68 1.16 1.23 -12.10
N LEU A 69 2.35 1.51 -11.56
CA LEU A 69 3.42 0.52 -11.41
C LEU A 69 2.98 -0.68 -10.55
N TRP A 70 2.26 -0.43 -9.46
CA TRP A 70 1.74 -1.51 -8.61
C TRP A 70 0.72 -2.39 -9.34
N ARG A 71 -0.09 -1.82 -10.24
CA ARG A 71 -1.00 -2.58 -11.11
C ARG A 71 -0.22 -3.39 -12.15
N ASP A 72 0.84 -2.83 -12.71
CA ASP A 72 1.70 -3.53 -13.67
C ASP A 72 2.36 -4.75 -13.01
N PHE A 73 2.78 -4.66 -11.74
CA PHE A 73 3.27 -5.80 -10.96
C PHE A 73 2.20 -6.87 -10.66
N GLN A 74 0.92 -6.58 -10.81
CA GLN A 74 -0.18 -7.55 -10.61
C GLN A 74 -0.52 -8.37 -11.86
N ILE A 75 0.18 -8.15 -12.98
CA ILE A 75 0.00 -8.96 -14.19
C ILE A 75 0.33 -10.42 -13.84
N SER A 76 -0.58 -11.32 -14.18
CA SER A 76 -0.50 -12.74 -13.79
C SER A 76 0.72 -13.46 -14.37
N ASP A 77 1.26 -12.98 -15.47
CA ASP A 77 2.44 -13.57 -16.12
C ASP A 77 3.68 -13.55 -15.22
N HIS A 78 3.82 -12.57 -14.34
CA HIS A 78 4.91 -12.55 -13.37
C HIS A 78 4.90 -13.80 -12.48
N LEU A 79 3.72 -14.23 -12.01
CA LEU A 79 3.56 -15.45 -11.24
C LEU A 79 3.67 -16.70 -12.12
N TYR A 80 3.11 -16.64 -13.33
CA TYR A 80 3.09 -17.73 -14.27
C TYR A 80 4.49 -18.17 -14.68
N TYR A 81 5.42 -17.26 -14.92
CA TYR A 81 6.82 -17.55 -15.25
C TYR A 81 7.63 -18.17 -14.10
N MET A 82 7.13 -18.07 -12.86
CA MET A 82 7.73 -18.71 -11.68
C MET A 82 7.22 -20.13 -11.42
N PHE A 83 6.38 -20.69 -12.29
CA PHE A 83 5.80 -22.03 -12.14
C PHE A 83 6.86 -23.13 -12.25
N THR A 84 6.79 -24.13 -11.35
CA THR A 84 7.79 -25.20 -11.25
C THR A 84 7.23 -26.61 -11.34
N ALA A 85 5.92 -26.78 -11.29
CA ALA A 85 5.29 -28.11 -11.20
C ALA A 85 4.98 -28.74 -12.56
N GLY A 86 5.40 -28.13 -13.64
CA GLY A 86 5.26 -28.70 -14.97
C GLY A 86 6.38 -29.65 -15.31
N GLY A 87 6.41 -30.22 -16.45
CA GLY A 87 7.42 -31.15 -16.88
C GLY A 87 7.09 -31.85 -18.20
N GLY A 88 6.09 -31.38 -18.91
CA GLY A 88 5.73 -31.90 -20.22
C GLY A 88 6.40 -31.16 -21.37
N PRO A 89 6.72 -31.82 -22.48
CA PRO A 89 7.18 -31.15 -23.69
C PRO A 89 6.08 -30.25 -24.24
N GLY A 90 6.39 -28.96 -24.40
CA GLY A 90 5.44 -27.95 -24.87
C GLY A 90 4.72 -27.18 -23.77
N GLU A 91 5.29 -27.14 -22.57
CA GLU A 91 4.76 -26.34 -21.48
C GLU A 91 4.64 -24.87 -21.85
N VAL A 92 3.42 -24.38 -21.71
CA VAL A 92 3.06 -23.01 -22.02
C VAL A 92 3.90 -22.04 -21.19
N HIS A 93 4.21 -22.39 -19.95
CA HIS A 93 5.06 -21.58 -19.04
C HIS A 93 6.47 -21.35 -19.58
N SER A 94 7.13 -22.41 -20.07
CA SER A 94 8.47 -22.31 -20.64
C SER A 94 8.46 -21.66 -22.02
N TYR A 95 7.42 -21.93 -22.81
CA TYR A 95 7.33 -21.44 -24.18
C TYR A 95 7.19 -19.91 -24.27
N PHE A 96 6.39 -19.32 -23.39
CA PHE A 96 6.17 -17.88 -23.38
C PHE A 96 7.05 -17.12 -22.40
N SER A 97 7.81 -17.79 -21.55
CA SER A 97 8.70 -17.14 -20.60
C SER A 97 9.89 -16.51 -21.31
N PRO A 98 10.16 -15.20 -21.07
CA PRO A 98 11.39 -14.57 -21.54
C PRO A 98 12.63 -14.94 -20.70
N PHE A 99 12.45 -15.76 -19.65
CA PHE A 99 13.47 -16.15 -18.69
C PHE A 99 13.94 -17.58 -18.96
N GLU A 100 15.20 -17.88 -18.63
CA GLU A 100 15.78 -19.20 -18.80
C GLU A 100 15.25 -20.21 -17.77
N SER A 101 14.85 -19.73 -16.59
CA SER A 101 14.28 -20.58 -15.55
C SER A 101 13.23 -19.83 -14.70
N PRO A 102 12.35 -20.56 -13.97
CA PRO A 102 11.44 -19.98 -13.00
C PRO A 102 12.15 -19.17 -11.89
N MET A 103 13.38 -19.56 -11.54
CA MET A 103 14.19 -18.85 -10.56
C MET A 103 14.65 -17.49 -11.11
N ASP A 104 15.04 -17.41 -12.39
CA ASP A 104 15.45 -16.15 -13.02
C ASP A 104 14.26 -15.18 -13.11
N ALA A 105 13.07 -15.71 -13.43
CA ALA A 105 11.84 -14.95 -13.41
C ALA A 105 11.55 -14.38 -12.01
N PHE A 106 11.69 -15.19 -10.97
CA PHE A 106 11.51 -14.77 -9.57
C PHE A 106 12.53 -13.70 -9.17
N VAL A 107 13.81 -13.92 -9.43
CA VAL A 107 14.88 -12.97 -9.08
C VAL A 107 14.65 -11.63 -9.75
N ALA A 108 14.33 -11.62 -11.06
CA ALA A 108 14.07 -10.39 -11.79
C ALA A 108 12.85 -9.65 -11.24
N ALA A 109 11.71 -10.32 -11.09
CA ALA A 109 10.47 -9.72 -10.60
C ALA A 109 10.60 -9.25 -9.15
N GLN A 110 11.21 -10.06 -8.27
CA GLN A 110 11.39 -9.69 -6.86
C GLN A 110 12.37 -8.52 -6.69
N THR A 111 13.42 -8.44 -7.51
CA THR A 111 14.37 -7.32 -7.49
C THR A 111 13.67 -6.01 -7.84
N LEU A 112 12.88 -6.00 -8.92
CA LEU A 112 12.10 -4.82 -9.32
C LEU A 112 11.06 -4.43 -8.24
N LEU A 113 10.39 -5.43 -7.65
CA LEU A 113 9.40 -5.17 -6.61
C LEU A 113 10.05 -4.62 -5.32
N ASN A 114 11.24 -5.09 -4.97
CA ASN A 114 11.99 -4.57 -3.81
C ASN A 114 12.45 -3.13 -4.04
N ASP A 115 12.95 -2.79 -5.23
CA ASP A 115 13.30 -1.42 -5.59
C ASP A 115 12.08 -0.50 -5.56
N PHE A 116 10.96 -0.97 -6.13
CA PHE A 116 9.69 -0.25 -6.08
C PHE A 116 9.23 -0.01 -4.62
N GLU A 117 9.28 -1.04 -3.77
CA GLU A 117 8.96 -0.89 -2.34
C GLU A 117 9.86 0.15 -1.66
N ALA A 118 11.16 0.12 -1.90
CA ALA A 118 12.09 1.07 -1.32
C ALA A 118 11.74 2.51 -1.71
N ARG A 119 11.51 2.78 -3.00
CA ARG A 119 11.09 4.10 -3.49
C ARG A 119 9.77 4.56 -2.91
N LEU A 120 8.77 3.66 -2.86
CA LEU A 120 7.46 3.95 -2.29
C LEU A 120 7.58 4.35 -0.82
N ARG A 121 8.31 3.56 -0.02
CA ARG A 121 8.51 3.81 1.41
C ARG A 121 9.22 5.14 1.66
N MET A 122 10.21 5.47 0.84
CA MET A 122 10.89 6.76 0.90
C MET A 122 9.93 7.91 0.54
N ALA A 123 9.15 7.77 -0.53
CA ALA A 123 8.23 8.80 -1.00
C ALA A 123 7.14 9.17 0.01
N ILE A 124 6.71 8.23 0.87
CA ILE A 124 5.68 8.47 1.88
C ILE A 124 6.22 8.67 3.30
N LEU A 125 7.49 8.43 3.53
CA LEU A 125 8.15 8.44 4.85
C LEU A 125 7.48 7.47 5.83
N THR A 126 7.65 6.17 5.55
CA THR A 126 7.02 5.06 6.28
C THR A 126 7.44 5.04 7.75
N ALA A 127 6.48 4.83 8.64
CA ALA A 127 6.70 4.56 10.06
C ALA A 127 6.99 3.07 10.32
N ASN A 128 7.66 2.74 11.41
CA ASN A 128 7.88 1.35 11.83
C ASN A 128 6.56 0.68 12.24
N GLU A 129 5.69 1.45 12.95
CA GLU A 129 4.38 0.99 13.42
C GLU A 129 3.31 2.01 13.00
N PRO A 130 2.11 1.55 12.63
CA PRO A 130 1.05 2.46 12.23
C PRO A 130 0.54 3.27 13.41
N PHE A 131 0.07 4.50 13.12
CA PHE A 131 -0.73 5.26 14.06
C PHE A 131 -2.20 4.90 13.90
N LEU A 132 -2.85 4.54 15.00
CA LEU A 132 -4.28 4.21 15.05
C LEU A 132 -5.06 5.36 15.70
N PHE A 133 -6.09 5.86 15.02
CA PHE A 133 -6.87 6.99 15.51
C PHE A 133 -8.06 6.53 16.36
N TYR A 134 -8.15 7.06 17.58
CA TYR A 134 -9.21 6.80 18.55
C TYR A 134 -9.85 8.13 19.02
N THR A 135 -11.12 8.09 19.42
CA THR A 135 -11.82 9.24 20.04
C THR A 135 -11.89 9.10 21.57
N GLY A 136 -11.34 8.03 22.14
CA GLY A 136 -11.36 7.72 23.56
C GLY A 136 -10.59 6.45 23.88
N VAL A 137 -10.63 6.02 25.13
CA VAL A 137 -9.97 4.79 25.62
C VAL A 137 -10.87 3.59 25.36
N GLY A 138 -10.35 2.57 24.69
CA GLY A 138 -11.05 1.33 24.39
C GLY A 138 -11.21 1.07 22.90
N ARG A 139 -11.39 -0.20 22.53
CA ARG A 139 -11.49 -0.63 21.11
C ARG A 139 -12.72 -0.06 20.40
N GLU A 140 -13.79 0.18 21.13
CA GLU A 140 -15.04 0.77 20.66
C GLU A 140 -14.90 2.21 20.16
N TYR A 141 -13.84 2.90 20.58
CA TYR A 141 -13.52 4.26 20.15
C TYR A 141 -12.61 4.34 18.93
N TYR A 142 -12.21 3.20 18.35
CA TYR A 142 -11.42 3.17 17.13
C TYR A 142 -12.20 3.78 15.97
N THR A 143 -11.60 4.74 15.28
CA THR A 143 -12.25 5.47 14.16
C THR A 143 -12.27 4.71 12.84
N GLY A 144 -11.60 3.54 12.75
CA GLY A 144 -11.37 2.85 11.48
C GLY A 144 -10.23 3.44 10.66
N THR A 145 -9.58 4.49 11.15
CA THR A 145 -8.50 5.18 10.45
C THR A 145 -7.15 4.85 11.05
N MET A 146 -6.18 4.56 10.19
CA MET A 146 -4.77 4.36 10.57
C MET A 146 -3.83 5.02 9.58
N ALA A 147 -2.61 5.31 9.99
CA ALA A 147 -1.56 5.87 9.14
C ALA A 147 -0.25 5.10 9.31
N TRP A 148 0.29 4.59 8.19
CA TRP A 148 1.55 3.85 8.13
C TRP A 148 2.77 4.73 7.80
N SER A 149 2.54 6.02 7.57
CA SER A 149 3.56 6.95 7.09
C SER A 149 3.27 8.37 7.51
N LEU A 150 4.25 9.26 7.39
CA LEU A 150 4.02 10.70 7.61
C LEU A 150 3.03 11.27 6.57
N LYS A 151 3.09 10.82 5.32
CA LYS A 151 2.12 11.23 4.29
C LYS A 151 0.72 10.77 4.64
N GLY A 152 0.55 9.51 5.04
CA GLY A 152 -0.72 8.95 5.51
C GLY A 152 -1.25 9.64 6.77
N PHE A 153 -0.39 9.98 7.71
CA PHE A 153 -0.76 10.74 8.90
C PHE A 153 -1.34 12.11 8.54
N ILE A 154 -0.70 12.84 7.62
CA ILE A 154 -1.21 14.13 7.14
C ILE A 154 -2.59 13.98 6.46
N LYS A 155 -2.79 12.90 5.71
CA LYS A 155 -4.08 12.60 5.07
C LYS A 155 -5.14 12.29 6.12
N ALA A 156 -4.85 11.39 7.05
CA ALA A 156 -5.75 10.99 8.12
C ALA A 156 -6.18 12.17 9.01
N LEU A 157 -5.26 13.05 9.37
CA LEU A 157 -5.56 14.25 10.16
C LEU A 157 -6.62 15.16 9.52
N LYS A 158 -6.76 15.18 8.20
CA LYS A 158 -7.78 15.98 7.49
C LYS A 158 -9.15 15.34 7.51
N GLU A 159 -9.22 14.02 7.66
CA GLU A 159 -10.42 13.20 7.49
C GLU A 159 -11.05 12.80 8.85
N VAL A 160 -10.23 12.54 9.87
CA VAL A 160 -10.72 12.12 11.19
C VAL A 160 -11.49 13.21 11.92
N ASN A 161 -12.38 12.82 12.83
CA ASN A 161 -13.08 13.77 13.71
C ASN A 161 -12.08 14.55 14.57
N ALA A 162 -12.33 15.85 14.78
CA ALA A 162 -11.49 16.70 15.63
C ALA A 162 -11.32 16.14 17.05
N LYS A 163 -12.33 15.47 17.62
CA LYS A 163 -12.23 14.78 18.90
C LYS A 163 -11.12 13.75 18.97
N ALA A 164 -10.85 13.03 17.86
CA ALA A 164 -9.75 12.07 17.81
C ALA A 164 -8.40 12.79 17.89
N ILE A 165 -8.26 13.94 17.22
CA ILE A 165 -7.04 14.76 17.27
C ILE A 165 -6.81 15.26 18.69
N GLU A 166 -7.84 15.84 19.31
CA GLU A 166 -7.78 16.35 20.69
C GLU A 166 -7.40 15.25 21.68
N PHE A 167 -8.03 14.06 21.57
CA PHE A 167 -7.74 12.91 22.42
C PHE A 167 -6.26 12.53 22.34
N HIS A 168 -5.71 12.36 21.15
CA HIS A 168 -4.32 11.95 20.97
C HIS A 168 -3.32 13.04 21.33
N VAL A 169 -3.66 14.32 21.09
CA VAL A 169 -2.82 15.44 21.54
C VAL A 169 -2.77 15.50 23.06
N CYS A 170 -3.92 15.38 23.76
CA CYS A 170 -3.93 15.40 25.23
C CYS A 170 -3.07 14.28 25.84
N ASN A 171 -3.07 13.09 25.23
CA ASN A 171 -2.30 11.94 25.70
C ASN A 171 -0.81 12.00 25.30
N GLY A 172 -0.42 12.86 24.34
CA GLY A 172 0.94 12.89 23.81
C GLY A 172 1.24 11.77 22.83
N ASP A 173 0.22 11.11 22.27
CA ASP A 173 0.37 9.95 21.39
C ASP A 173 1.06 10.32 20.08
N PHE A 174 0.73 11.50 19.50
CA PHE A 174 1.34 11.96 18.25
C PHE A 174 2.84 12.21 18.38
N GLU A 175 3.28 12.82 19.49
CA GLU A 175 4.70 13.04 19.73
C GLU A 175 5.45 11.73 19.99
N SER A 176 4.84 10.81 20.75
CA SER A 176 5.40 9.49 20.99
C SER A 176 5.57 8.69 19.69
N TRP A 177 4.54 8.69 18.82
CA TRP A 177 4.61 8.02 17.53
C TRP A 177 5.63 8.67 16.59
N ALA A 178 5.68 10.00 16.52
CA ALA A 178 6.66 10.72 15.72
C ALA A 178 8.10 10.40 16.15
N GLN A 179 8.34 10.28 17.46
CA GLN A 179 9.66 9.95 18.01
C GLN A 179 10.05 8.49 17.78
N ASN A 180 9.13 7.54 18.07
CA ASN A 180 9.47 6.12 18.15
C ASN A 180 9.27 5.39 16.82
N SER A 181 8.21 5.72 16.08
CA SER A 181 7.83 5.02 14.84
C SER A 181 8.32 5.72 13.59
N LEU A 182 8.21 7.04 13.50
CA LEU A 182 8.78 7.83 12.40
C LEU A 182 10.26 8.16 12.60
N ARG A 183 10.75 8.10 13.85
CA ARG A 183 12.12 8.52 14.24
C ARG A 183 12.41 9.99 13.89
N ASP A 184 11.40 10.83 13.92
CA ASP A 184 11.48 12.26 13.62
C ASP A 184 11.39 13.12 14.89
N GLN A 185 12.56 13.38 15.47
CA GLN A 185 12.68 14.17 16.70
C GLN A 185 12.18 15.61 16.52
N LYS A 186 12.35 16.21 15.33
CA LYS A 186 11.89 17.58 15.08
C LYS A 186 10.36 17.65 15.04
N LEU A 187 9.71 16.65 14.41
CA LEU A 187 8.26 16.54 14.42
C LEU A 187 7.74 16.30 15.83
N ALA A 188 8.35 15.37 16.58
CA ALA A 188 7.96 15.06 17.95
C ALA A 188 8.04 16.27 18.88
N SER A 189 9.16 17.01 18.84
CA SER A 189 9.33 18.24 19.63
C SER A 189 8.27 19.28 19.31
N LYS A 190 7.92 19.48 18.04
CA LYS A 190 6.91 20.44 17.63
C LYS A 190 5.50 20.01 18.03
N LEU A 191 5.17 18.75 17.93
CA LEU A 191 3.88 18.22 18.41
C LEU A 191 3.72 18.43 19.92
N LYS A 192 4.80 18.27 20.70
CA LYS A 192 4.82 18.59 22.11
C LYS A 192 4.58 20.07 22.41
N GLU A 193 5.19 20.97 21.62
CA GLU A 193 4.91 22.43 21.73
C GLU A 193 3.44 22.73 21.42
N ILE A 194 2.87 22.14 20.36
CA ILE A 194 1.48 22.32 19.98
C ILE A 194 0.55 21.82 21.09
N ARG A 195 0.82 20.68 21.71
CA ARG A 195 0.07 20.20 22.89
C ARG A 195 0.04 21.24 24.00
N ASN A 196 1.16 21.89 24.27
CA ASN A 196 1.29 22.88 25.33
C ASN A 196 0.61 24.21 24.97
N SER A 197 0.29 24.47 23.70
CA SER A 197 -0.38 25.71 23.27
C SER A 197 -1.86 25.77 23.64
N LYS A 198 -2.45 24.64 24.06
CA LYS A 198 -3.88 24.51 24.42
C LYS A 198 -4.85 24.88 23.29
N GLU A 199 -4.40 24.83 22.06
CA GLU A 199 -5.30 24.93 20.90
C GLU A 199 -6.25 23.72 20.86
N ASN A 200 -7.45 23.91 20.27
CA ASN A 200 -8.48 22.87 20.16
C ASN A 200 -9.20 22.93 18.80
N GLY A 201 -10.03 21.94 18.54
CA GLY A 201 -10.90 21.87 17.37
C GLY A 201 -10.15 21.97 16.05
N GLU A 202 -10.74 22.70 15.10
CA GLU A 202 -10.20 22.85 13.76
C GLU A 202 -8.88 23.64 13.72
N LYS A 203 -8.70 24.61 14.64
CA LYS A 203 -7.45 25.36 14.75
C LYS A 203 -6.28 24.44 15.11
N LEU A 204 -6.48 23.53 16.06
CA LEU A 204 -5.50 22.52 16.43
C LEU A 204 -5.16 21.63 15.23
N ARG A 205 -6.18 21.12 14.52
CA ARG A 205 -6.02 20.34 13.29
C ARG A 205 -5.14 21.07 12.27
N GLU A 206 -5.51 22.30 11.94
CA GLU A 206 -4.78 23.12 10.96
C GLU A 206 -3.32 23.32 11.35
N THR A 207 -3.06 23.63 12.62
CA THR A 207 -1.71 23.83 13.14
C THR A 207 -0.86 22.56 12.96
N ILE A 208 -1.37 21.38 13.33
CA ILE A 208 -0.66 20.11 13.19
C ILE A 208 -0.44 19.77 11.71
N VAL A 209 -1.49 19.85 10.89
CA VAL A 209 -1.43 19.52 9.45
C VAL A 209 -0.42 20.41 8.74
N ASN A 210 -0.45 21.73 9.01
CA ASN A 210 0.47 22.66 8.36
C ASN A 210 1.92 22.40 8.73
N PHE A 211 2.21 22.09 9.99
CA PHE A 211 3.56 21.75 10.41
C PHE A 211 4.01 20.40 9.82
N ALA A 212 3.17 19.38 9.91
CA ALA A 212 3.47 18.04 9.37
C ALA A 212 3.74 18.10 7.85
N LYS A 213 2.98 18.89 7.08
CA LYS A 213 3.23 19.13 5.66
C LYS A 213 4.58 19.80 5.40
N LYS A 214 4.90 20.85 6.14
CA LYS A 214 6.21 21.54 6.01
C LYS A 214 7.35 20.57 6.31
N ARG A 215 7.19 19.76 7.36
CA ARG A 215 8.20 18.75 7.73
C ARG A 215 8.37 17.69 6.67
N TYR A 216 7.26 17.16 6.14
CA TYR A 216 7.25 16.19 5.04
C TYR A 216 8.00 16.74 3.81
N THR A 217 7.65 17.96 3.35
CA THR A 217 8.30 18.58 2.20
C THR A 217 9.80 18.79 2.42
N ALA A 218 10.20 19.21 3.63
CA ALA A 218 11.61 19.40 3.97
C ALA A 218 12.40 18.08 3.95
N LEU A 219 11.80 16.99 4.45
CA LEU A 219 12.45 15.67 4.46
C LEU A 219 12.60 15.12 3.05
N ILE A 220 11.55 15.19 2.22
CA ILE A 220 11.61 14.73 0.82
C ILE A 220 12.69 15.50 0.05
N LYS A 221 12.77 16.82 0.24
CA LYS A 221 13.81 17.64 -0.39
C LYS A 221 15.21 17.21 0.04
N GLN A 222 15.45 17.00 1.35
CA GLN A 222 16.75 16.54 1.84
C GLN A 222 17.16 15.19 1.24
N MET A 223 16.19 14.28 1.05
CA MET A 223 16.46 12.96 0.44
C MET A 223 16.80 13.10 -1.05
N GLN A 224 16.08 13.95 -1.80
CA GLN A 224 16.35 14.23 -3.20
C GLN A 224 17.74 14.86 -3.40
N ASP A 225 18.08 15.86 -2.57
CA ASP A 225 19.38 16.52 -2.61
C ASP A 225 20.53 15.52 -2.32
N ALA A 226 20.32 14.59 -1.37
CA ALA A 226 21.29 13.54 -1.07
C ALA A 226 21.47 12.53 -2.22
N THR A 227 20.40 12.21 -2.96
CA THR A 227 20.45 11.26 -4.09
C THR A 227 21.15 11.85 -5.31
N GLN A 228 21.19 13.19 -5.45
CA GLN A 228 21.91 13.86 -6.56
C GLN A 228 23.43 13.96 -6.36
N LEU A 229 23.94 13.60 -5.20
CA LEU A 229 25.36 13.63 -4.86
C LEU A 229 26.12 12.33 -5.20
N PHE A 230 25.40 11.33 -5.68
CA PHE A 230 25.93 10.03 -6.13
C PHE A 230 25.54 9.75 -7.59
#